data_48be5502a1411aa5b51ed12571758c98
#
_entry.id   48be5502a1411aa5b51ed12571758c98
#
_cell.length_a   1.000
_cell.length_b   1.000
_cell.length_c   1.000
_cell.angle_alpha   90.00
_cell.angle_beta   90.00
_cell.angle_gamma   90.00
#
_symmetry.space_group_name_H-M   'P 1'
#
loop_
_entity.id
_entity.type
_entity.pdbx_description
1 polymer ?
#
loop_
_entity_poly.entity_id
_entity_poly.type
_entity_poly.pdbx_seq_one_letter_code
_entity_poly.pdbx_strand_id
1 'polypeptide(L)'
;MLDRRTLLRWLFAAPIFATPGTALAGQAPPQTAQPAASPQRVFASDAGMILNTIKPDKTADFELVVERVKAALLQSSDGTRKQQSAGWRVYKALEPGANNSVLYVFWLDPVVKGADYTVSKILYEAFPTEAQELYHKFSGSYSGGQTLVNLQLLSNLGKAV
;
A
#
# COMPACT_ATOMS: atom_id res chain seq x y z
N MET A 1 -47.02 -48.74 36.04
CA MET A 1 -46.43 -49.60 37.09
C MET A 1 -45.21 -48.92 37.54
N LEU A 2 -45.28 -48.18 38.66
CA LEU A 2 -44.80 -48.46 39.96
C LEU A 2 -43.36 -48.98 39.98
N ASP A 3 -42.42 -48.44 40.74
CA ASP A 3 -42.38 -48.03 42.15
C ASP A 3 -41.05 -47.27 42.39
N ARG A 4 -40.96 -46.16 43.01
CA ARG A 4 -40.83 -45.82 44.40
C ARG A 4 -39.54 -46.24 45.13
N ARG A 5 -38.96 -45.22 45.77
CA ARG A 5 -38.20 -45.20 47.04
C ARG A 5 -36.68 -45.42 46.89
N THR A 6 -35.78 -44.73 47.59
CA THR A 6 -35.87 -44.04 48.90
C THR A 6 -34.58 -43.19 49.06
N LEU A 7 -34.72 -41.98 49.54
CA LEU A 7 -33.91 -41.22 50.50
C LEU A 7 -32.58 -41.81 50.98
N LEU A 8 -31.51 -41.04 50.95
CA LEU A 8 -30.76 -40.81 52.20
C LEU A 8 -29.89 -39.53 52.09
N ARG A 9 -30.16 -38.63 53.02
CA ARG A 9 -29.45 -37.40 53.33
C ARG A 9 -28.09 -37.75 53.99
N TRP A 10 -27.00 -37.10 53.53
CA TRP A 10 -25.89 -36.79 54.43
C TRP A 10 -25.39 -35.37 54.10
N LEU A 11 -25.64 -34.51 55.12
CA LEU A 11 -25.03 -33.21 55.30
C LEU A 11 -23.56 -33.43 55.74
N PHE A 12 -22.61 -32.90 55.00
CA PHE A 12 -21.32 -32.53 55.56
C PHE A 12 -20.98 -31.12 55.11
N ALA A 13 -21.02 -30.22 56.05
CA ALA A 13 -20.47 -28.88 55.96
C ALA A 13 -18.95 -28.98 56.13
N ALA A 14 -18.20 -28.38 55.21
CA ALA A 14 -16.80 -28.11 55.41
C ALA A 14 -16.44 -26.76 54.79
N PRO A 15 -15.52 -25.99 55.37
CA PRO A 15 -15.43 -24.55 55.20
C PRO A 15 -14.74 -24.15 53.92
N ILE A 16 -15.26 -23.07 53.33
CA ILE A 16 -14.71 -22.38 52.19
C ILE A 16 -13.44 -21.61 52.61
N PHE A 17 -12.27 -22.09 52.22
CA PHE A 17 -11.06 -21.26 52.22
C PHE A 17 -11.02 -20.49 50.88
N ALA A 18 -11.39 -19.23 50.94
CA ALA A 18 -11.18 -18.29 49.85
C ALA A 18 -9.69 -17.89 49.82
N THR A 19 -8.94 -18.43 48.91
CA THR A 19 -7.62 -17.88 48.56
C THR A 19 -7.82 -16.79 47.49
N PRO A 20 -7.34 -15.55 47.68
CA PRO A 20 -7.31 -14.57 46.64
C PRO A 20 -6.22 -14.95 45.62
N GLY A 21 -6.64 -15.58 44.54
CA GLY A 21 -5.77 -15.78 43.36
C GLY A 21 -5.48 -14.45 42.73
N THR A 22 -4.26 -13.94 42.89
CA THR A 22 -3.73 -12.82 42.13
C THR A 22 -3.65 -13.25 40.68
N ALA A 23 -4.59 -12.79 39.85
CA ALA A 23 -4.52 -12.91 38.40
C ALA A 23 -3.32 -12.07 37.92
N LEU A 24 -2.23 -12.72 37.61
CA LEU A 24 -1.17 -12.12 36.78
C LEU A 24 -1.79 -11.83 35.42
N ALA A 25 -2.14 -10.56 35.21
CA ALA A 25 -2.46 -10.05 33.88
C ALA A 25 -1.22 -10.26 32.99
N GLY A 26 -1.27 -11.31 32.18
CA GLY A 26 -0.27 -11.56 31.15
C GLY A 26 -0.26 -10.37 30.20
N GLN A 27 0.77 -9.53 30.27
CA GLN A 27 1.04 -8.52 29.28
C GLN A 27 1.27 -9.26 27.96
N ALA A 28 0.36 -9.04 27.00
CA ALA A 28 0.58 -9.45 25.61
C ALA A 28 1.91 -8.82 25.14
N PRO A 29 2.75 -9.56 24.40
CA PRO A 29 3.97 -8.99 23.87
C PRO A 29 3.63 -7.75 23.02
N PRO A 30 4.47 -6.69 23.02
CA PRO A 30 4.24 -5.52 22.21
C PRO A 30 4.14 -5.96 20.75
N GLN A 31 2.95 -5.82 20.16
CA GLN A 31 2.78 -5.95 18.72
C GLN A 31 3.64 -4.84 18.11
N THR A 32 4.74 -5.23 17.48
CA THR A 32 5.47 -4.36 16.56
C THR A 32 4.45 -3.86 15.55
N ALA A 33 4.15 -2.57 15.60
CA ALA A 33 3.24 -1.93 14.68
C ALA A 33 3.76 -2.20 13.25
N GLN A 34 3.06 -3.10 12.54
CA GLN A 34 3.32 -3.33 11.12
C GLN A 34 3.09 -1.99 10.41
N PRO A 35 4.04 -1.50 9.61
CA PRO A 35 3.83 -0.25 8.88
C PRO A 35 2.49 -0.31 8.17
N ALA A 36 1.65 0.70 8.37
CA ALA A 36 0.36 0.78 7.71
C ALA A 36 0.56 0.57 6.21
N ALA A 37 -0.08 -0.46 5.65
CA ALA A 37 0.05 -0.77 4.23
C ALA A 37 -0.30 0.47 3.42
N SER A 38 0.66 0.96 2.61
CA SER A 38 0.40 2.09 1.71
C SER A 38 -0.80 1.74 0.84
N PRO A 39 -1.76 2.67 0.63
CA PRO A 39 -2.93 2.38 -0.18
C PRO A 39 -2.50 1.91 -1.57
N GLN A 40 -3.04 0.78 -1.99
CA GLN A 40 -2.71 0.19 -3.29
C GLN A 40 -3.08 1.15 -4.43
N ARG A 41 -2.21 1.23 -5.44
CA ARG A 41 -2.44 2.02 -6.66
C ARG A 41 -2.89 1.09 -7.78
N VAL A 42 -4.17 0.72 -7.75
CA VAL A 42 -4.78 -0.20 -8.71
C VAL A 42 -5.74 0.57 -9.61
N PHE A 43 -5.67 0.32 -10.91
CA PHE A 43 -6.56 0.93 -11.90
C PHE A 43 -7.65 -0.05 -12.34
N ALA A 44 -8.85 0.50 -12.55
CA ALA A 44 -10.00 -0.25 -13.05
C ALA A 44 -10.23 -0.08 -14.56
N SER A 45 -9.57 0.92 -15.18
CA SER A 45 -9.71 1.30 -16.59
C SER A 45 -8.54 0.81 -17.44
N ASP A 46 -8.67 0.93 -18.77
CA ASP A 46 -7.60 0.53 -19.72
C ASP A 46 -6.46 1.55 -19.78
N ALA A 47 -6.71 2.78 -19.38
CA ALA A 47 -5.72 3.84 -19.25
C ALA A 47 -5.92 4.59 -17.93
N GLY A 48 -4.85 5.20 -17.43
CA GLY A 48 -4.91 5.97 -16.20
C GLY A 48 -3.72 6.90 -16.04
N MET A 49 -3.78 7.73 -14.99
CA MET A 49 -2.64 8.55 -14.62
C MET A 49 -2.54 8.70 -13.10
N ILE A 50 -1.33 8.98 -12.63
CA ILE A 50 -1.10 9.45 -11.26
C ILE A 50 -0.42 10.81 -11.36
N LEU A 51 -1.08 11.81 -10.79
CA LEU A 51 -0.54 13.16 -10.67
C LEU A 51 0.28 13.25 -9.38
N ASN A 52 1.52 13.70 -9.48
CA ASN A 52 2.45 13.81 -8.37
C ASN A 52 2.90 15.26 -8.25
N THR A 53 2.57 15.92 -7.14
CA THR A 53 2.95 17.30 -6.88
C THR A 53 4.19 17.32 -5.98
N ILE A 54 5.32 17.76 -6.53
CA ILE A 54 6.64 17.64 -5.94
C ILE A 54 7.20 19.01 -5.56
N LYS A 55 7.91 19.07 -4.42
CA LYS A 55 8.63 20.27 -3.98
C LYS A 55 9.74 20.60 -4.98
N PRO A 56 9.97 21.87 -5.34
CA PRO A 56 10.97 22.24 -6.34
C PRO A 56 12.41 21.87 -5.96
N ASP A 57 12.73 21.87 -4.67
CA ASP A 57 14.03 21.49 -4.11
C ASP A 57 14.22 19.98 -3.97
N LYS A 58 13.18 19.18 -4.26
CA LYS A 58 13.16 17.72 -4.14
C LYS A 58 12.98 16.96 -5.47
N THR A 59 13.06 17.67 -6.58
CA THR A 59 12.91 17.06 -7.91
C THR A 59 13.99 16.01 -8.19
N ALA A 60 15.24 16.26 -7.78
CA ALA A 60 16.34 15.31 -7.97
C ALA A 60 16.13 14.00 -7.18
N ASP A 61 15.65 14.10 -5.91
CA ASP A 61 15.31 12.94 -5.09
C ASP A 61 14.17 12.13 -5.73
N PHE A 62 13.14 12.82 -6.25
CA PHE A 62 12.01 12.17 -6.94
C PHE A 62 12.43 11.49 -8.24
N GLU A 63 13.19 12.17 -9.07
CA GLU A 63 13.69 11.64 -10.36
C GLU A 63 14.61 10.43 -10.15
N LEU A 64 15.48 10.46 -9.12
CA LEU A 64 16.27 9.29 -8.74
C LEU A 64 15.39 8.08 -8.43
N VAL A 65 14.30 8.29 -7.66
CA VAL A 65 13.36 7.21 -7.33
C VAL A 65 12.66 6.70 -8.60
N VAL A 66 12.26 7.57 -9.53
CA VAL A 66 11.66 7.18 -10.81
C VAL A 66 12.61 6.28 -11.61
N GLU A 67 13.91 6.61 -11.69
CA GLU A 67 14.90 5.75 -12.36
C GLU A 67 15.09 4.40 -11.65
N ARG A 68 14.99 4.37 -10.31
CA ARG A 68 15.00 3.10 -9.56
C ARG A 68 13.76 2.25 -9.84
N VAL A 69 12.57 2.87 -9.93
CA VAL A 69 11.34 2.16 -10.34
C VAL A 69 11.48 1.57 -11.74
N LYS A 70 12.01 2.33 -12.69
CA LYS A 70 12.29 1.86 -14.05
C LYS A 70 13.24 0.65 -14.03
N ALA A 71 14.34 0.72 -13.29
CA ALA A 71 15.27 -0.40 -13.15
C ALA A 71 14.58 -1.63 -12.52
N ALA A 72 13.78 -1.44 -11.47
CA ALA A 72 13.03 -2.49 -10.81
C ALA A 72 12.09 -3.23 -11.77
N LEU A 73 11.33 -2.48 -12.57
CA LEU A 73 10.39 -3.05 -13.53
C LEU A 73 11.09 -3.81 -14.66
N LEU A 74 12.19 -3.26 -15.20
CA LEU A 74 12.94 -3.89 -16.30
C LEU A 74 13.68 -5.15 -15.87
N GLN A 75 14.19 -5.19 -14.64
CA GLN A 75 14.94 -6.32 -14.08
C GLN A 75 14.03 -7.40 -13.46
N SER A 76 12.76 -7.11 -13.26
CA SER A 76 11.83 -8.03 -12.63
C SER A 76 11.70 -9.34 -13.41
N SER A 77 11.67 -10.48 -12.71
CA SER A 77 11.28 -11.77 -13.29
C SER A 77 9.76 -11.93 -13.40
N ASP A 78 8.99 -11.09 -12.70
CA ASP A 78 7.52 -11.10 -12.74
C ASP A 78 7.03 -10.53 -14.08
N GLY A 79 6.26 -11.34 -14.82
CA GLY A 79 5.66 -10.96 -16.09
C GLY A 79 4.72 -9.74 -15.98
N THR A 80 4.01 -9.59 -14.86
CA THR A 80 3.13 -8.45 -14.60
C THR A 80 3.93 -7.16 -14.50
N ARG A 81 5.08 -7.17 -13.81
CA ARG A 81 5.98 -6.02 -13.68
C ARG A 81 6.54 -5.58 -15.04
N LYS A 82 6.92 -6.55 -15.88
CA LYS A 82 7.35 -6.28 -17.27
C LYS A 82 6.24 -5.65 -18.11
N GLN A 83 5.01 -6.15 -18.00
CA GLN A 83 3.87 -5.57 -18.70
C GLN A 83 3.58 -4.14 -18.21
N GLN A 84 3.67 -3.88 -16.90
CA GLN A 84 3.52 -2.53 -16.36
C GLN A 84 4.53 -1.55 -16.96
N SER A 85 5.80 -1.96 -17.14
CA SER A 85 6.83 -1.09 -17.72
C SER A 85 6.51 -0.65 -19.15
N ALA A 86 5.86 -1.49 -19.94
CA ALA A 86 5.55 -1.21 -21.33
C ALA A 86 4.55 -0.06 -21.51
N GLY A 87 3.57 0.04 -20.59
CA GLY A 87 2.54 1.08 -20.62
C GLY A 87 2.83 2.31 -19.75
N TRP A 88 3.88 2.28 -18.92
CA TRP A 88 4.13 3.33 -17.93
C TRP A 88 5.15 4.36 -18.42
N ARG A 89 4.71 5.61 -18.59
CA ARG A 89 5.54 6.75 -18.96
C ARG A 89 5.48 7.82 -17.86
N VAL A 90 6.58 8.54 -17.68
CA VAL A 90 6.66 9.63 -16.72
C VAL A 90 6.93 10.93 -17.46
N TYR A 91 6.07 11.92 -17.21
CA TYR A 91 6.20 13.26 -17.75
C TYR A 91 6.44 14.25 -16.62
N LYS A 92 7.27 15.26 -16.88
CA LYS A 92 7.48 16.43 -16.04
C LYS A 92 6.82 17.62 -16.70
N ALA A 93 5.92 18.32 -16.00
CA ALA A 93 5.36 19.55 -16.54
C ALA A 93 6.44 20.64 -16.62
N LEU A 94 6.38 21.44 -17.67
CA LEU A 94 7.28 22.56 -17.86
C LEU A 94 6.81 23.80 -17.09
N GLU A 95 5.50 23.92 -16.89
CA GLU A 95 4.88 25.01 -16.17
C GLU A 95 4.89 24.73 -14.66
N PRO A 96 5.14 25.75 -13.82
CA PRO A 96 5.06 25.58 -12.38
C PRO A 96 3.61 25.35 -11.94
N GLY A 97 3.43 24.45 -11.01
CA GLY A 97 2.16 24.19 -10.34
C GLY A 97 1.89 25.18 -9.19
N ALA A 98 0.83 24.93 -8.45
CA ALA A 98 0.48 25.72 -7.25
C ALA A 98 1.66 25.76 -6.26
N ASN A 99 1.89 26.92 -5.65
CA ASN A 99 3.01 27.15 -4.73
C ASN A 99 4.39 26.83 -5.33
N ASN A 100 4.58 27.09 -6.61
CA ASN A 100 5.81 26.81 -7.34
C ASN A 100 6.22 25.32 -7.33
N SER A 101 5.27 24.42 -7.11
CA SER A 101 5.50 22.98 -7.16
C SER A 101 5.76 22.50 -8.60
N VAL A 102 6.39 21.33 -8.72
CA VAL A 102 6.59 20.67 -10.01
C VAL A 102 5.63 19.49 -10.14
N LEU A 103 4.86 19.46 -11.22
CA LEU A 103 3.94 18.36 -11.50
C LEU A 103 4.65 17.27 -12.31
N TYR A 104 4.60 16.05 -11.81
CA TYR A 104 4.95 14.85 -12.58
C TYR A 104 3.72 14.01 -12.83
N VAL A 105 3.56 13.57 -14.07
CA VAL A 105 2.44 12.73 -14.50
C VAL A 105 2.98 11.34 -14.80
N PHE A 106 2.52 10.36 -14.03
CA PHE A 106 2.67 8.96 -14.42
C PHE A 106 1.51 8.63 -15.34
N TRP A 107 1.81 8.46 -16.61
CA TRP A 107 0.86 8.07 -17.64
C TRP A 107 0.93 6.58 -17.87
N LEU A 108 -0.22 5.92 -17.78
CA LEU A 108 -0.34 4.47 -17.90
C LEU A 108 -1.30 4.13 -19.05
N ASP A 109 -0.74 3.63 -20.13
CA ASP A 109 -1.50 3.23 -21.32
C ASP A 109 -0.67 2.24 -22.17
N PRO A 110 -1.08 0.95 -22.26
CA PRO A 110 -2.20 0.35 -21.52
C PRO A 110 -1.89 0.13 -20.03
N VAL A 111 -2.94 0.15 -19.22
CA VAL A 111 -2.91 -0.31 -17.82
C VAL A 111 -2.97 -1.82 -17.77
N VAL A 112 -2.18 -2.43 -16.88
CA VAL A 112 -2.36 -3.83 -16.48
C VAL A 112 -3.39 -3.87 -15.36
N LYS A 113 -4.65 -4.20 -15.69
CA LYS A 113 -5.76 -4.20 -14.73
C LYS A 113 -5.49 -5.11 -13.54
N GLY A 114 -5.82 -4.63 -12.35
CA GLY A 114 -5.61 -5.36 -11.10
C GLY A 114 -4.16 -5.38 -10.60
N ALA A 115 -3.21 -4.92 -11.41
CA ALA A 115 -1.83 -4.79 -10.97
C ALA A 115 -1.65 -3.58 -10.05
N ASP A 116 -0.76 -3.72 -9.06
CA ASP A 116 -0.47 -2.66 -8.10
C ASP A 116 0.72 -1.81 -8.58
N TYR A 117 0.48 -0.53 -8.79
CA TYR A 117 1.45 0.48 -9.23
C TYR A 117 2.05 1.27 -8.06
N THR A 118 1.96 0.75 -6.84
CA THR A 118 2.53 1.40 -5.66
C THR A 118 4.06 1.39 -5.73
N VAL A 119 4.66 2.57 -5.87
CA VAL A 119 6.11 2.77 -6.00
C VAL A 119 6.89 2.11 -4.86
N SER A 120 6.48 2.33 -3.61
CA SER A 120 7.16 1.76 -2.44
C SER A 120 7.19 0.23 -2.45
N LYS A 121 6.12 -0.41 -2.92
CA LYS A 121 6.05 -1.87 -3.05
C LYS A 121 7.00 -2.38 -4.13
N ILE A 122 7.02 -1.74 -5.30
CA ILE A 122 7.92 -2.09 -6.41
C ILE A 122 9.39 -1.97 -5.97
N LEU A 123 9.72 -0.90 -5.25
CA LEU A 123 11.07 -0.70 -4.74
C LEU A 123 11.46 -1.74 -3.70
N TYR A 124 10.54 -2.07 -2.79
CA TYR A 124 10.79 -3.09 -1.77
C TYR A 124 11.00 -4.49 -2.38
N GLU A 125 10.22 -4.84 -3.39
CA GLU A 125 10.36 -6.12 -4.12
C GLU A 125 11.72 -6.23 -4.83
N ALA A 126 12.21 -5.15 -5.43
CA ALA A 126 13.43 -5.16 -6.22
C ALA A 126 14.71 -4.84 -5.41
N PHE A 127 14.62 -3.95 -4.42
CA PHE A 127 15.75 -3.41 -3.68
C PHE A 127 15.47 -3.40 -2.16
N PRO A 128 15.26 -4.54 -1.52
CA PRO A 128 14.82 -4.60 -0.11
C PRO A 128 15.77 -3.88 0.86
N THR A 129 17.07 -3.87 0.59
CA THR A 129 18.08 -3.21 1.43
C THR A 129 18.11 -1.69 1.28
N GLU A 130 17.70 -1.15 0.12
CA GLU A 130 17.66 0.28 -0.17
C GLU A 130 16.23 0.86 -0.06
N ALA A 131 15.22 -0.01 0.05
CA ALA A 131 13.81 0.37 -0.06
C ALA A 131 13.40 1.46 0.93
N GLN A 132 13.91 1.43 2.15
CA GLN A 132 13.57 2.41 3.17
C GLN A 132 14.14 3.80 2.82
N GLU A 133 15.38 3.89 2.38
CA GLU A 133 16.00 5.15 1.96
C GLU A 133 15.27 5.74 0.74
N LEU A 134 15.02 4.90 -0.27
CA LEU A 134 14.26 5.30 -1.47
C LEU A 134 12.85 5.76 -1.12
N TYR A 135 12.18 5.09 -0.18
CA TYR A 135 10.87 5.51 0.30
C TYR A 135 10.91 6.88 1.00
N HIS A 136 11.93 7.14 1.83
CA HIS A 136 12.10 8.45 2.47
C HIS A 136 12.32 9.57 1.45
N LYS A 137 13.14 9.34 0.42
CA LYS A 137 13.32 10.29 -0.67
C LYS A 137 12.01 10.52 -1.42
N PHE A 138 11.30 9.44 -1.76
CA PHE A 138 10.03 9.50 -2.46
C PHE A 138 8.96 10.24 -1.66
N SER A 139 8.67 9.81 -0.43
CA SER A 139 7.64 10.41 0.41
C SER A 139 7.98 11.85 0.82
N GLY A 140 9.25 12.13 1.08
CA GLY A 140 9.74 13.47 1.43
C GLY A 140 9.69 14.48 0.28
N SER A 141 9.60 14.01 -0.96
CA SER A 141 9.55 14.86 -2.15
C SER A 141 8.19 15.55 -2.37
N TYR A 142 7.12 15.00 -1.83
CA TYR A 142 5.78 15.51 -2.08
C TYR A 142 5.49 16.84 -1.36
N SER A 143 4.88 17.78 -2.09
CA SER A 143 4.28 19.00 -1.53
C SER A 143 2.77 18.87 -1.34
N GLY A 144 2.08 18.02 -2.15
CA GLY A 144 0.63 17.88 -2.14
C GLY A 144 0.10 16.44 -2.25
N GLY A 145 0.99 15.44 -2.30
CA GLY A 145 0.59 14.03 -2.41
C GLY A 145 0.34 13.56 -3.84
N GLN A 146 -0.42 12.49 -3.98
CA GLN A 146 -0.73 11.82 -5.25
C GLN A 146 -2.23 11.82 -5.52
N THR A 147 -2.61 12.04 -6.78
CA THR A 147 -3.99 11.85 -7.24
C THR A 147 -4.01 10.80 -8.34
N LEU A 148 -4.73 9.69 -8.10
CA LEU A 148 -4.95 8.64 -9.09
C LEU A 148 -6.22 8.95 -9.89
N VAL A 149 -6.13 8.85 -11.22
CA VAL A 149 -7.24 9.10 -12.15
C VAL A 149 -7.37 7.92 -13.10
N ASN A 150 -8.53 7.29 -13.11
CA ASN A 150 -8.90 6.32 -14.13
C ASN A 150 -9.39 7.06 -15.37
N LEU A 151 -8.95 6.64 -16.55
CA LEU A 151 -9.29 7.28 -17.81
C LEU A 151 -10.12 6.33 -18.68
N GLN A 152 -11.16 6.87 -19.31
CA GLN A 152 -11.93 6.20 -20.33
C GLN A 152 -11.72 6.91 -21.67
N LEU A 153 -11.38 6.15 -22.72
CA LEU A 153 -11.29 6.70 -24.05
C LEU A 153 -12.68 7.14 -24.52
N LEU A 154 -12.86 8.42 -24.72
CA LEU A 154 -14.10 8.98 -25.26
C LEU A 154 -14.11 8.96 -26.79
N SER A 155 -13.00 9.37 -27.41
CA SER A 155 -12.87 9.42 -28.86
C SER A 155 -11.41 9.34 -29.27
N ASN A 156 -11.14 8.72 -30.40
CA ASN A 156 -9.84 8.77 -31.07
C ASN A 156 -9.98 9.60 -32.35
N LEU A 157 -9.63 10.87 -32.27
CA LEU A 157 -9.83 11.83 -33.39
C LEU A 157 -9.00 11.50 -34.65
N GLY A 158 -7.95 10.65 -34.52
CA GLY A 158 -7.14 10.19 -35.64
C GLY A 158 -7.63 8.90 -36.33
N LYS A 159 -8.74 8.32 -35.86
CA LYS A 159 -9.34 7.12 -36.45
C LYS A 159 -10.80 7.41 -36.79
N ALA A 160 -11.17 7.21 -38.07
CA ALA A 160 -12.57 7.12 -38.44
C ALA A 160 -13.20 5.93 -37.72
N VAL A 161 -14.44 6.11 -37.22
CA VAL A 161 -15.26 5.05 -36.65
C VAL A 161 -15.75 4.16 -37.78
#